data_11fd1d267d70caea6312164c5371963f
#
_entry.id   11fd1d267d70caea6312164c5371963f
#
_cell.length_a   1.000
_cell.length_b   1.000
_cell.length_c   1.000
_cell.angle_alpha   90.00
_cell.angle_beta   90.00
_cell.angle_gamma   90.00
#
_symmetry.space_group_name_H-M   'P 1'
#
loop_
_entity.id
_entity.type
_entity.pdbx_description
1 polymer ?
#
loop_
_entity_poly.entity_id
_entity_poly.type
_entity_poly.pdbx_seq_one_letter_code
_entity_poly.pdbx_strand_id
1 'polypeptide(L)'
;MSEDFKGTKEDTTEENLQARIRGNLLMAFSNKFGWLVLTTGNKSEMSVGYATLYGDMAGGFAVIKDVPKTLVYDISRWRNSIAGAPVIPERVLWKEPTAELKYDQKDSDTLPPYPVLDPILRAYIEDEVGFEEILKMGCDAESLRKVIGMVDRSEYKRRQSPPGVKITARAFGRDRRFPITSRYRSY
;
A
#
# COMPACT_ATOMS: atom_id res chain seq x y z
N MET A 1 -6.40 -9.96 26.95
CA MET A 1 -5.55 -10.33 25.79
C MET A 1 -4.20 -10.94 26.22
N SER A 2 -3.50 -10.45 27.24
CA SER A 2 -2.25 -11.07 27.70
C SER A 2 -2.41 -12.53 28.15
N GLU A 3 -3.53 -12.85 28.82
CA GLU A 3 -3.86 -14.23 29.21
C GLU A 3 -4.27 -15.09 28.00
N ASP A 4 -5.05 -14.52 27.06
CA ASP A 4 -5.54 -15.23 25.87
C ASP A 4 -4.39 -15.57 24.89
N PHE A 5 -3.35 -14.74 24.88
CA PHE A 5 -2.18 -14.93 24.01
C PHE A 5 -1.00 -15.60 24.72
N LYS A 6 -1.19 -16.09 25.96
CA LYS A 6 -0.13 -16.75 26.72
C LYS A 6 0.41 -17.96 25.95
N GLY A 7 1.73 -17.96 25.72
CA GLY A 7 2.42 -19.02 25.00
C GLY A 7 2.43 -18.91 23.49
N THR A 8 1.80 -17.87 22.91
CA THR A 8 1.97 -17.53 21.50
C THR A 8 3.17 -16.61 21.29
N LYS A 9 3.67 -16.52 20.08
CA LYS A 9 4.70 -15.55 19.67
C LYS A 9 4.04 -14.31 19.07
N GLU A 10 4.66 -13.16 19.25
CA GLU A 10 4.26 -11.94 18.55
C GLU A 10 4.36 -12.13 17.03
N ASP A 11 3.32 -11.67 16.32
CA ASP A 11 3.22 -11.73 14.86
C ASP A 11 2.44 -10.52 14.29
N THR A 12 1.87 -10.66 13.12
CA THR A 12 1.03 -9.64 12.49
C THR A 12 -0.22 -9.27 13.30
N THR A 13 -0.57 -10.03 14.33
CA THR A 13 -1.72 -9.72 15.20
C THR A 13 -1.49 -8.44 15.98
N GLU A 14 -0.33 -8.32 16.62
CA GLU A 14 0.04 -7.15 17.41
C GLU A 14 0.26 -5.93 16.52
N GLU A 15 0.90 -6.11 15.35
CA GLU A 15 1.06 -5.08 14.33
C GLU A 15 -0.31 -4.52 13.89
N ASN A 16 -1.21 -5.41 13.52
CA ASN A 16 -2.56 -5.04 13.08
C ASN A 16 -3.40 -4.39 14.19
N LEU A 17 -3.21 -4.82 15.44
CA LEU A 17 -3.88 -4.21 16.59
C LEU A 17 -3.49 -2.75 16.75
N GLN A 18 -2.20 -2.43 16.66
CA GLN A 18 -1.70 -1.04 16.72
C GLN A 18 -2.32 -0.19 15.60
N ALA A 19 -2.32 -0.69 14.36
CA ALA A 19 -2.89 0.04 13.24
C ALA A 19 -4.40 0.32 13.44
N ARG A 20 -5.15 -0.67 13.96
CA ARG A 20 -6.59 -0.53 14.24
C ARG A 20 -6.88 0.44 15.38
N ILE A 21 -6.10 0.43 16.45
CA ILE A 21 -6.24 1.39 17.55
C ILE A 21 -6.07 2.82 17.03
N ARG A 22 -5.03 3.07 16.22
CA ARG A 22 -4.83 4.39 15.57
C ARG A 22 -6.02 4.78 14.69
N GLY A 23 -6.53 3.84 13.89
CA GLY A 23 -7.72 4.06 13.05
C GLY A 23 -8.95 4.44 13.89
N ASN A 24 -9.21 3.72 14.99
CA ASN A 24 -10.32 4.03 15.90
C ASN A 24 -10.19 5.43 16.52
N LEU A 25 -9.00 5.82 16.96
CA LEU A 25 -8.75 7.15 17.52
C LEU A 25 -9.01 8.25 16.47
N LEU A 26 -8.50 8.09 15.26
CA LEU A 26 -8.74 9.05 14.17
C LEU A 26 -10.23 9.16 13.83
N MET A 27 -10.96 8.04 13.78
CA MET A 27 -12.40 8.05 13.54
C MET A 27 -13.19 8.69 14.70
N ALA A 28 -12.73 8.55 15.94
CA ALA A 28 -13.32 9.25 17.07
C ALA A 28 -13.15 10.77 16.95
N PHE A 29 -11.98 11.26 16.53
CA PHE A 29 -11.76 12.69 16.23
C PHE A 29 -12.63 13.15 15.06
N SER A 30 -12.72 12.36 14.00
CA SER A 30 -13.61 12.62 12.87
C SER A 30 -15.04 12.86 13.32
N ASN A 31 -15.58 11.95 14.11
CA ASN A 31 -16.95 12.06 14.62
C ASN A 31 -17.13 13.25 15.56
N LYS A 32 -16.16 13.49 16.44
CA LYS A 32 -16.25 14.55 17.45
C LYS A 32 -16.19 15.95 16.86
N PHE A 33 -15.35 16.15 15.84
CA PHE A 33 -15.04 17.47 15.29
C PHE A 33 -15.58 17.70 13.88
N GLY A 34 -16.25 16.71 13.27
CA GLY A 34 -16.71 16.78 11.89
C GLY A 34 -15.58 16.79 10.86
N TRP A 35 -14.42 16.22 11.19
CA TRP A 35 -13.26 16.20 10.30
C TRP A 35 -13.28 15.00 9.36
N LEU A 36 -12.80 15.21 8.14
CA LEU A 36 -12.59 14.12 7.19
C LEU A 36 -11.22 13.49 7.44
N VAL A 37 -11.20 12.20 7.78
CA VAL A 37 -9.94 11.43 7.87
C VAL A 37 -9.47 11.09 6.46
N LEU A 38 -8.24 11.48 6.14
CA LEU A 38 -7.55 11.11 4.91
C LEU A 38 -6.66 9.90 5.17
N THR A 39 -6.79 8.87 4.33
CA THR A 39 -5.84 7.74 4.35
C THR A 39 -4.63 8.05 3.47
N THR A 40 -3.48 7.52 3.84
CA THR A 40 -2.19 7.82 3.20
C THR A 40 -1.62 6.66 2.39
N GLY A 41 -2.37 5.55 2.27
CA GLY A 41 -1.98 4.40 1.45
C GLY A 41 -1.88 4.79 -0.03
N ASN A 42 -0.76 4.44 -0.66
CA ASN A 42 -0.48 4.70 -2.06
C ASN A 42 -0.84 3.48 -2.95
N LYS A 43 -0.72 3.64 -4.29
CA LYS A 43 -1.06 2.58 -5.25
C LYS A 43 -0.24 1.32 -5.05
N SER A 44 1.06 1.45 -4.79
CA SER A 44 1.96 0.31 -4.64
C SER A 44 1.59 -0.54 -3.44
N GLU A 45 1.37 0.09 -2.27
CA GLU A 45 0.91 -0.57 -1.04
C GLU A 45 -0.45 -1.22 -1.23
N MET A 46 -1.41 -0.50 -1.82
CA MET A 46 -2.77 -1.00 -2.10
C MET A 46 -2.78 -2.16 -3.10
N SER A 47 -1.87 -2.15 -4.08
CA SER A 47 -1.75 -3.21 -5.06
C SER A 47 -1.42 -4.54 -4.41
N VAL A 48 -0.37 -4.57 -3.60
CA VAL A 48 0.13 -5.80 -2.96
C VAL A 48 -0.57 -6.12 -1.63
N GLY A 49 -1.49 -5.24 -1.18
CA GLY A 49 -2.21 -5.40 0.08
C GLY A 49 -1.35 -5.14 1.32
N TYR A 50 -0.30 -4.35 1.18
CA TYR A 50 0.54 -3.92 2.31
C TYR A 50 -0.18 -2.82 3.09
N ALA A 51 -1.26 -3.21 3.73
CA ALA A 51 -2.17 -2.34 4.48
C ALA A 51 -2.98 -3.19 5.47
N THR A 52 -3.42 -2.59 6.56
CA THR A 52 -4.24 -3.24 7.59
C THR A 52 -5.70 -2.85 7.43
N LEU A 53 -6.58 -3.86 7.24
CA LEU A 53 -8.03 -3.64 7.27
C LEU A 53 -8.46 -3.01 8.59
N TYR A 54 -9.27 -1.94 8.49
CA TYR A 54 -9.78 -1.16 9.63
C TYR A 54 -8.68 -0.47 10.45
N GLY A 55 -7.45 -0.43 9.93
CA GLY A 55 -6.29 0.27 10.51
C GLY A 55 -5.95 1.51 9.68
N ASP A 56 -4.81 1.49 9.01
CA ASP A 56 -4.34 2.55 8.11
C ASP A 56 -5.24 2.80 6.88
N MET A 57 -6.14 1.85 6.58
CA MET A 57 -7.19 2.01 5.57
C MET A 57 -8.44 2.72 6.09
N ALA A 58 -8.56 2.98 7.41
CA ALA A 58 -9.72 3.66 7.98
C ALA A 58 -9.72 5.14 7.63
N GLY A 59 -10.79 5.62 7.01
CA GLY A 59 -10.94 7.01 6.62
C GLY A 59 -12.06 7.23 5.60
N GLY A 60 -12.31 8.49 5.28
CA GLY A 60 -13.36 8.89 4.31
C GLY A 60 -12.84 9.13 2.90
N PHE A 61 -11.53 9.38 2.73
CA PHE A 61 -10.95 9.64 1.42
C PHE A 61 -9.48 9.24 1.35
N ALA A 62 -9.09 8.57 0.26
CA ALA A 62 -7.74 8.07 0.00
C ALA A 62 -7.07 8.89 -1.11
N VAL A 63 -6.39 9.99 -0.74
CA VAL A 63 -5.89 11.00 -1.68
C VAL A 63 -4.93 10.44 -2.70
N ILE A 64 -3.99 9.60 -2.27
CA ILE A 64 -2.88 9.08 -3.08
C ILE A 64 -3.02 7.60 -3.42
N LYS A 65 -4.22 7.02 -3.28
CA LYS A 65 -4.43 5.56 -3.51
C LYS A 65 -4.09 5.07 -4.91
N ASP A 66 -4.05 5.96 -5.91
CA ASP A 66 -3.71 5.65 -7.30
C ASP A 66 -2.35 6.26 -7.71
N VAL A 67 -1.55 6.72 -6.74
CA VAL A 67 -0.20 7.26 -6.95
C VAL A 67 0.83 6.18 -6.61
N PRO A 68 1.68 5.71 -7.54
CA PRO A 68 2.79 4.80 -7.24
C PRO A 68 3.76 5.40 -6.20
N LYS A 69 4.40 4.55 -5.39
CA LYS A 69 5.31 5.01 -4.33
C LYS A 69 6.49 5.84 -4.87
N THR A 70 7.05 5.44 -5.99
CA THR A 70 8.12 6.20 -6.65
C THR A 70 7.65 7.60 -7.03
N LEU A 71 6.44 7.73 -7.57
CA LEU A 71 5.84 9.03 -7.92
C LEU A 71 5.54 9.88 -6.67
N VAL A 72 5.20 9.26 -5.52
CA VAL A 72 5.03 10.01 -4.25
C VAL A 72 6.32 10.71 -3.88
N TYR A 73 7.48 10.07 -4.03
CA TYR A 73 8.78 10.70 -3.80
C TYR A 73 9.07 11.83 -4.80
N ASP A 74 8.77 11.62 -6.07
CA ASP A 74 9.00 12.65 -7.11
C ASP A 74 8.13 13.89 -6.88
N ILE A 75 6.86 13.70 -6.55
CA ILE A 75 5.95 14.80 -6.17
C ILE A 75 6.47 15.53 -4.91
N SER A 76 6.98 14.80 -3.94
CA SER A 76 7.52 15.38 -2.71
C SER A 76 8.76 16.23 -2.97
N ARG A 77 9.68 15.74 -3.82
CA ARG A 77 10.86 16.51 -4.26
C ARG A 77 10.46 17.75 -5.06
N TRP A 78 9.53 17.57 -6.00
CA TRP A 78 9.00 18.68 -6.78
C TRP A 78 8.33 19.73 -5.86
N ARG A 79 7.54 19.31 -4.87
CA ARG A 79 6.92 20.24 -3.91
C ARG A 79 7.96 21.06 -3.15
N ASN A 80 9.06 20.43 -2.75
CA ASN A 80 10.16 21.14 -2.09
C ASN A 80 10.86 22.12 -3.04
N SER A 81 11.05 21.76 -4.31
CA SER A 81 11.75 22.62 -5.28
C SER A 81 11.01 23.93 -5.58
N ILE A 82 9.67 23.94 -5.49
CA ILE A 82 8.85 25.13 -5.79
C ILE A 82 8.50 25.96 -4.55
N ALA A 83 8.83 25.51 -3.35
CA ALA A 83 8.38 26.16 -2.10
C ALA A 83 9.34 27.24 -1.57
N GLY A 84 10.49 27.45 -2.19
CA GLY A 84 11.53 28.36 -1.69
C GLY A 84 12.27 27.87 -0.44
N ALA A 85 11.68 26.91 0.30
CA ALA A 85 12.28 26.20 1.42
C ALA A 85 11.67 24.78 1.50
N PRO A 86 12.37 23.77 2.04
CA PRO A 86 11.85 22.42 2.18
C PRO A 86 10.60 22.40 3.07
N VAL A 87 9.45 22.06 2.50
CA VAL A 87 8.17 21.87 3.23
C VAL A 87 8.09 20.44 3.79
N ILE A 88 8.63 19.48 3.04
CA ILE A 88 8.76 18.09 3.45
C ILE A 88 10.20 17.90 3.91
N PRO A 89 10.44 17.51 5.18
CA PRO A 89 11.79 17.29 5.69
C PRO A 89 12.54 16.26 4.84
N GLU A 90 13.79 16.55 4.50
CA GLU A 90 14.62 15.63 3.69
C GLU A 90 14.73 14.24 4.31
N ARG A 91 14.74 14.15 5.65
CA ARG A 91 14.73 12.87 6.36
C ARG A 91 13.58 11.95 5.91
N VAL A 92 12.41 12.50 5.59
CA VAL A 92 11.26 11.72 5.11
C VAL A 92 11.52 11.15 3.71
N LEU A 93 12.35 11.84 2.91
CA LEU A 93 12.64 11.44 1.53
C LEU A 93 13.75 10.38 1.41
N TRP A 94 14.67 10.31 2.39
CA TRP A 94 15.74 9.32 2.35
C TRP A 94 15.58 8.19 3.37
N LYS A 95 14.71 8.36 4.40
CA LYS A 95 14.38 7.26 5.33
C LYS A 95 13.77 6.09 4.56
N GLU A 96 14.28 4.89 4.80
CA GLU A 96 13.72 3.68 4.21
C GLU A 96 12.24 3.52 4.63
N PRO A 97 11.33 3.20 3.68
CA PRO A 97 9.91 3.02 3.97
C PRO A 97 9.68 1.92 5.01
N THR A 98 8.81 2.22 5.97
CA THR A 98 8.45 1.28 7.04
C THR A 98 7.01 1.54 7.51
N ALA A 99 6.29 0.48 7.86
CA ALA A 99 4.98 0.58 8.51
C ALA A 99 5.07 1.01 9.99
N GLU A 100 6.26 0.98 10.60
CA GLU A 100 6.52 1.36 12.01
C GLU A 100 5.61 0.63 13.02
N LEU A 101 5.32 -0.63 12.76
CA LEU A 101 4.46 -1.46 13.62
C LEU A 101 5.26 -2.40 14.52
N LYS A 102 6.54 -2.59 14.23
CA LYS A 102 7.51 -3.32 15.05
C LYS A 102 8.90 -2.67 14.98
N TYR A 103 9.79 -3.11 15.89
CA TYR A 103 11.18 -2.63 15.93
C TYR A 103 11.92 -2.97 14.62
N ASP A 104 12.69 -2.01 14.10
CA ASP A 104 13.54 -2.12 12.89
C ASP A 104 12.82 -2.68 11.65
N GLN A 105 11.51 -2.47 11.55
CA GLN A 105 10.69 -2.90 10.41
C GLN A 105 11.02 -2.08 9.17
N LYS A 106 11.11 -2.78 8.03
CA LYS A 106 11.26 -2.19 6.71
C LYS A 106 10.28 -2.81 5.72
N ASP A 107 9.78 -2.02 4.78
CA ASP A 107 8.93 -2.56 3.72
C ASP A 107 9.67 -3.61 2.88
N SER A 108 11.00 -3.43 2.73
CA SER A 108 11.90 -4.36 2.03
C SER A 108 12.02 -5.75 2.68
N ASP A 109 11.60 -5.93 3.94
CA ASP A 109 11.51 -7.25 4.57
C ASP A 109 10.45 -8.14 3.88
N THR A 110 9.46 -7.51 3.26
CA THR A 110 8.31 -8.21 2.67
C THR A 110 8.18 -7.95 1.17
N LEU A 111 8.52 -6.75 0.71
CA LEU A 111 8.32 -6.29 -0.66
C LEU A 111 9.66 -6.16 -1.40
N PRO A 112 9.68 -6.33 -2.73
CA PRO A 112 10.79 -5.84 -3.53
C PRO A 112 10.94 -4.32 -3.35
N PRO A 113 12.15 -3.75 -3.54
CA PRO A 113 12.33 -2.31 -3.57
C PRO A 113 11.35 -1.63 -4.54
N TYR A 114 10.77 -0.50 -4.14
CA TYR A 114 9.74 0.18 -4.94
C TYR A 114 10.16 0.53 -6.38
N PRO A 115 11.43 0.85 -6.68
CA PRO A 115 11.88 1.00 -8.08
C PRO A 115 11.77 -0.26 -8.93
N VAL A 116 11.71 -1.45 -8.30
CA VAL A 116 11.46 -2.74 -8.97
C VAL A 116 9.97 -3.07 -8.96
N LEU A 117 9.31 -2.83 -7.83
CA LEU A 117 7.89 -3.14 -7.64
C LEU A 117 6.98 -2.35 -8.58
N ASP A 118 7.16 -1.02 -8.65
CA ASP A 118 6.26 -0.15 -9.40
C ASP A 118 6.22 -0.42 -10.91
N PRO A 119 7.33 -0.70 -11.61
CA PRO A 119 7.30 -1.15 -13.01
C PRO A 119 6.53 -2.46 -13.20
N ILE A 120 6.68 -3.45 -12.31
CA ILE A 120 5.92 -4.71 -12.36
C ILE A 120 4.42 -4.42 -12.21
N LEU A 121 4.05 -3.60 -11.23
CA LEU A 121 2.66 -3.23 -10.98
C LEU A 121 2.06 -2.49 -12.18
N ARG A 122 2.79 -1.57 -12.78
CA ARG A 122 2.36 -0.87 -13.98
C ARG A 122 2.10 -1.84 -15.12
N ALA A 123 3.08 -2.68 -15.45
CA ALA A 123 2.94 -3.66 -16.53
C ALA A 123 1.74 -4.58 -16.30
N TYR A 124 1.60 -5.14 -15.10
CA TYR A 124 0.53 -6.10 -14.80
C TYR A 124 -0.85 -5.47 -14.69
N ILE A 125 -0.97 -4.28 -14.07
CA ILE A 125 -2.26 -3.66 -13.74
C ILE A 125 -2.72 -2.69 -14.82
N GLU A 126 -1.83 -1.82 -15.30
CA GLU A 126 -2.18 -0.74 -16.22
C GLU A 126 -2.07 -1.16 -17.68
N ASP A 127 -0.97 -1.84 -18.01
CA ASP A 127 -0.67 -2.26 -19.38
C ASP A 127 -1.22 -3.68 -19.69
N GLU A 128 -1.74 -4.40 -18.68
CA GLU A 128 -2.33 -5.77 -18.77
C GLU A 128 -1.39 -6.81 -19.39
N VAL A 129 -0.10 -6.63 -19.14
CA VAL A 129 0.94 -7.54 -19.63
C VAL A 129 0.93 -8.84 -18.83
N GLY A 130 1.01 -9.97 -19.51
CA GLY A 130 1.02 -11.29 -18.88
C GLY A 130 2.36 -11.63 -18.20
N PHE A 131 2.34 -12.64 -17.33
CA PHE A 131 3.53 -13.08 -16.55
C PHE A 131 4.77 -13.32 -17.43
N GLU A 132 4.62 -14.11 -18.50
CA GLU A 132 5.74 -14.48 -19.38
C GLU A 132 6.36 -13.29 -20.13
N GLU A 133 5.55 -12.28 -20.41
CA GLU A 133 6.02 -11.06 -21.08
C GLU A 133 6.75 -10.15 -20.10
N ILE A 134 6.24 -10.00 -18.88
CA ILE A 134 6.93 -9.23 -17.82
C ILE A 134 8.26 -9.91 -17.47
N LEU A 135 8.30 -11.24 -17.45
CA LEU A 135 9.54 -11.99 -17.23
C LEU A 135 10.60 -11.67 -18.30
N LYS A 136 10.20 -11.55 -19.56
CA LYS A 136 11.09 -11.16 -20.67
C LYS A 136 11.63 -9.73 -20.54
N MET A 137 10.99 -8.87 -19.74
CA MET A 137 11.48 -7.52 -19.44
C MET A 137 12.66 -7.52 -18.44
N GLY A 138 13.10 -8.70 -18.00
CA GLY A 138 14.27 -8.86 -17.11
C GLY A 138 13.93 -8.88 -15.61
N CYS A 139 12.67 -9.07 -15.27
CA CYS A 139 12.27 -9.23 -13.86
C CYS A 139 12.69 -10.62 -13.35
N ASP A 140 13.09 -10.71 -12.08
CA ASP A 140 13.31 -11.97 -11.42
C ASP A 140 12.00 -12.76 -11.27
N ALA A 141 12.01 -14.03 -11.67
CA ALA A 141 10.81 -14.89 -11.73
C ALA A 141 10.17 -15.11 -10.34
N GLU A 142 10.96 -15.22 -9.29
CA GLU A 142 10.46 -15.44 -7.93
C GLU A 142 9.77 -14.18 -7.41
N SER A 143 10.43 -13.03 -7.55
CA SER A 143 9.87 -11.72 -7.20
C SER A 143 8.59 -11.43 -7.99
N LEU A 144 8.58 -11.73 -9.28
CA LEU A 144 7.41 -11.52 -10.14
C LEU A 144 6.22 -12.38 -9.68
N ARG A 145 6.42 -13.68 -9.42
CA ARG A 145 5.37 -14.57 -8.89
C ARG A 145 4.84 -14.07 -7.55
N LYS A 146 5.75 -13.66 -6.67
CA LYS A 146 5.39 -13.11 -5.36
C LYS A 146 4.50 -11.88 -5.51
N VAL A 147 4.91 -10.90 -6.31
CA VAL A 147 4.17 -9.64 -6.52
C VAL A 147 2.80 -9.91 -7.14
N ILE A 148 2.72 -10.64 -8.24
CA ILE A 148 1.43 -10.95 -8.89
C ILE A 148 0.52 -11.70 -7.92
N GLY A 149 1.04 -12.70 -7.20
CA GLY A 149 0.27 -13.41 -6.20
C GLY A 149 -0.22 -12.53 -5.03
N MET A 150 0.53 -11.50 -4.65
CA MET A 150 0.08 -10.52 -3.65
C MET A 150 -1.04 -9.64 -4.21
N VAL A 151 -0.91 -9.18 -5.46
CA VAL A 151 -1.94 -8.37 -6.13
C VAL A 151 -3.26 -9.14 -6.22
N ASP A 152 -3.21 -10.37 -6.73
CA ASP A 152 -4.41 -11.18 -6.95
C ASP A 152 -5.16 -11.49 -5.64
N ARG A 153 -4.43 -11.76 -4.55
CA ARG A 153 -5.04 -12.07 -3.24
C ARG A 153 -5.51 -10.86 -2.44
N SER A 154 -5.18 -9.64 -2.86
CA SER A 154 -5.42 -8.44 -2.06
C SER A 154 -6.70 -7.68 -2.42
N GLU A 155 -7.50 -8.19 -3.36
CA GLU A 155 -8.75 -7.54 -3.80
C GLU A 155 -9.72 -7.30 -2.63
N TYR A 156 -9.82 -8.22 -1.67
CA TYR A 156 -10.71 -8.06 -0.51
C TYR A 156 -10.37 -6.82 0.33
N LYS A 157 -9.08 -6.46 0.43
CA LYS A 157 -8.64 -5.22 1.08
C LYS A 157 -9.03 -4.00 0.24
N ARG A 158 -8.72 -4.03 -1.05
CA ARG A 158 -9.02 -2.92 -1.97
C ARG A 158 -10.50 -2.58 -2.02
N ARG A 159 -11.38 -3.59 -1.91
CA ARG A 159 -12.84 -3.40 -1.85
C ARG A 159 -13.32 -2.62 -0.64
N GLN A 160 -12.53 -2.55 0.41
CA GLN A 160 -12.86 -1.85 1.66
C GLN A 160 -12.08 -0.54 1.81
N SER A 161 -11.31 -0.13 0.81
CA SER A 161 -10.61 1.14 0.84
C SER A 161 -11.55 2.31 0.51
N PRO A 162 -11.33 3.49 1.13
CA PRO A 162 -12.08 4.69 0.80
C PRO A 162 -11.99 5.07 -0.69
N PRO A 163 -12.94 5.87 -1.20
CA PRO A 163 -12.81 6.47 -2.53
C PRO A 163 -11.56 7.35 -2.62
N GLY A 164 -11.05 7.56 -3.82
CA GLY A 164 -9.86 8.39 -4.04
C GLY A 164 -9.78 8.87 -5.48
N VAL A 165 -8.78 9.70 -5.77
CA VAL A 165 -8.54 10.27 -7.10
C VAL A 165 -7.89 9.21 -7.99
N LYS A 166 -8.39 9.08 -9.22
CA LYS A 166 -7.74 8.30 -10.28
C LYS A 166 -6.76 9.20 -11.04
N ILE A 167 -5.53 8.78 -11.16
CA ILE A 167 -4.50 9.49 -11.94
C ILE A 167 -3.84 8.60 -13.01
N THR A 168 -3.92 7.29 -12.87
CA THR A 168 -3.32 6.34 -13.81
C THR A 168 -4.31 5.85 -14.85
N ALA A 169 -3.84 5.22 -15.93
CA ALA A 169 -4.68 4.68 -16.99
C ALA A 169 -5.72 3.67 -16.44
N ARG A 170 -5.31 2.84 -15.47
CA ARG A 170 -6.20 1.90 -14.77
C ARG A 170 -6.05 1.99 -13.26
N ALA A 171 -7.12 2.40 -12.60
CA ALA A 171 -7.24 2.44 -11.14
C ALA A 171 -8.00 1.22 -10.62
N PHE A 172 -7.63 0.76 -9.44
CA PHE A 172 -8.37 -0.30 -8.76
C PHE A 172 -9.80 0.13 -8.40
N GLY A 173 -10.71 -0.84 -8.48
CA GLY A 173 -12.11 -0.66 -8.11
C GLY A 173 -12.97 -0.06 -9.23
N ARG A 174 -12.43 0.84 -10.05
CA ARG A 174 -13.10 1.42 -11.21
C ARG A 174 -12.79 0.64 -12.49
N ASP A 175 -11.51 0.52 -12.82
CA ASP A 175 -11.07 -0.03 -14.12
C ASP A 175 -10.54 -1.46 -13.99
N ARG A 176 -9.94 -1.79 -12.85
CA ARG A 176 -9.38 -3.11 -12.58
C ARG A 176 -9.93 -3.68 -11.29
N ARG A 177 -10.44 -4.91 -11.36
CA ARG A 177 -10.92 -5.72 -10.23
C ARG A 177 -10.46 -7.15 -10.39
N PHE A 178 -10.16 -7.80 -9.28
CA PHE A 178 -9.77 -9.20 -9.25
C PHE A 178 -10.85 -10.04 -8.54
N PRO A 179 -11.03 -11.32 -8.92
CA PRO A 179 -11.89 -12.22 -8.17
C PRO A 179 -11.34 -12.45 -6.75
N ILE A 180 -12.19 -12.38 -5.73
CA ILE A 180 -11.77 -12.62 -4.34
C ILE A 180 -11.62 -14.12 -4.05
N THR A 181 -12.51 -14.94 -4.59
CA THR A 181 -12.61 -16.37 -4.27
C THR A 181 -11.99 -17.29 -5.33
N SER A 182 -11.44 -16.74 -6.41
CA SER A 182 -10.77 -17.51 -7.45
C SER A 182 -9.45 -18.08 -6.93
N ARG A 183 -9.17 -19.35 -7.32
CA ARG A 183 -7.86 -19.98 -7.12
C ARG A 183 -7.02 -20.00 -8.39
N TYR A 184 -7.50 -19.35 -9.45
CA TYR A 184 -6.74 -19.22 -10.70
C TYR A 184 -5.44 -18.46 -10.44
N ARG A 185 -4.36 -18.95 -11.06
CA ARG A 185 -3.06 -18.29 -11.08
C ARG A 185 -2.63 -18.15 -12.54
N SER A 186 -2.16 -16.96 -12.89
CA SER A 186 -1.69 -16.64 -14.25
C SER A 186 -0.22 -17.00 -14.47
N TYR A 187 0.40 -17.73 -13.54
CA TYR A 187 1.83 -18.08 -13.50
C TYR A 187 2.04 -19.50 -12.93
#